data_4286895f453f010580b42e5807a20fe3
#
_entry.id   4286895f453f010580b42e5807a20fe3
#
_cell.length_a   1.000
_cell.length_b   1.000
_cell.length_c   1.000
_cell.angle_alpha   90.00
_cell.angle_beta   90.00
_cell.angle_gamma   90.00
#
_symmetry.space_group_name_H-M   'P 1'
#
loop_
_entity.id
_entity.type
_entity.pdbx_description
1 polymer ?
#
loop_
_entity_poly.entity_id
_entity_poly.type
_entity_poly.pdbx_seq_one_letter_code
_entity_poly.pdbx_strand_id
1 'polypeptide(L)'
;MIIHDFDPKTPSMIDLAAFYGPKKRLLDKCLILFSKEIHDHLLGRYDCAVVGHIGACNGVTPIYGFDLDGETVAFYLSPIGSAIASGTCYEVHWQTGATKFLMFGSCGSLEGERTRGKYIVPT
;
A
#
# COMPACT_ATOMS: atom_id res chain seq x y z
N MET A 1 -23.89 -15.99 8.22
CA MET A 1 -22.44 -15.60 8.21
C MET A 1 -22.27 -14.60 7.08
N ILE A 2 -21.63 -13.48 7.30
CA ILE A 2 -21.47 -12.36 6.32
C ILE A 2 -21.00 -12.84 4.94
N ILE A 3 -20.23 -13.93 4.88
CA ILE A 3 -19.73 -14.51 3.62
C ILE A 3 -20.84 -14.98 2.68
N HIS A 4 -22.00 -15.35 3.19
CA HIS A 4 -23.14 -15.81 2.36
C HIS A 4 -23.90 -14.66 1.70
N ASP A 5 -23.73 -13.44 2.21
CA ASP A 5 -24.42 -12.24 1.71
C ASP A 5 -23.53 -11.39 0.79
N PHE A 6 -22.29 -11.87 0.55
CA PHE A 6 -21.37 -11.18 -0.35
C PHE A 6 -21.69 -11.53 -1.81
N ASP A 7 -22.07 -10.53 -2.58
CA ASP A 7 -22.30 -10.66 -4.02
C ASP A 7 -21.07 -10.21 -4.84
N PRO A 8 -20.25 -11.17 -5.33
CA PRO A 8 -19.06 -10.85 -6.13
C PRO A 8 -19.38 -10.49 -7.58
N LYS A 9 -20.64 -10.60 -8.02
CA LYS A 9 -21.05 -10.42 -9.42
C LYS A 9 -21.62 -9.04 -9.68
N THR A 10 -22.21 -8.39 -8.69
CA THR A 10 -22.71 -7.02 -8.83
C THR A 10 -21.53 -6.05 -8.92
N PRO A 11 -21.51 -5.16 -9.91
CA PRO A 11 -20.49 -4.11 -10.01
C PRO A 11 -20.42 -3.26 -8.74
N SER A 12 -19.22 -2.87 -8.35
CA SER A 12 -19.03 -1.94 -7.22
C SER A 12 -19.77 -0.63 -7.45
N MET A 13 -20.44 -0.12 -6.42
CA MET A 13 -21.03 1.22 -6.45
C MET A 13 -19.95 2.34 -6.48
N ILE A 14 -18.73 2.03 -6.01
CA ILE A 14 -17.60 2.96 -6.04
C ILE A 14 -16.84 2.71 -7.34
N ASP A 15 -16.87 3.70 -8.23
CA ASP A 15 -16.13 3.69 -9.47
C ASP A 15 -14.81 4.47 -9.28
N LEU A 16 -13.69 3.77 -9.26
CA LEU A 16 -12.37 4.40 -9.12
C LEU A 16 -12.03 5.31 -10.31
N ALA A 17 -12.58 5.05 -11.49
CA ALA A 17 -12.38 5.93 -12.63
C ALA A 17 -13.05 7.29 -12.43
N ALA A 18 -14.19 7.34 -11.75
CA ALA A 18 -14.86 8.59 -11.41
C ALA A 18 -14.07 9.41 -10.36
N PHE A 19 -13.36 8.74 -9.43
CA PHE A 19 -12.59 9.41 -8.38
C PHE A 19 -11.18 9.80 -8.82
N TYR A 20 -10.47 8.90 -9.53
CA TYR A 20 -9.03 9.03 -9.82
C TYR A 20 -8.73 9.16 -11.31
N GLY A 21 -9.77 9.15 -12.15
CA GLY A 21 -9.59 9.09 -13.61
C GLY A 21 -9.20 7.68 -14.09
N PRO A 22 -8.76 7.56 -15.34
CA PRO A 22 -8.42 6.27 -15.93
C PRO A 22 -7.25 5.60 -15.21
N LYS A 23 -7.26 4.27 -15.19
CA LYS A 23 -6.19 3.47 -14.60
C LYS A 23 -4.85 3.80 -15.25
N LYS A 24 -3.85 4.07 -14.43
CA LYS A 24 -2.50 4.43 -14.87
C LYS A 24 -1.58 3.19 -14.91
N ARG A 25 -0.44 3.36 -15.60
CA ARG A 25 0.66 2.40 -15.65
C ARG A 25 1.98 3.15 -15.54
N LEU A 26 2.32 3.57 -14.32
CA LEU A 26 3.51 4.38 -14.04
C LEU A 26 4.70 3.53 -13.60
N LEU A 27 4.41 2.46 -12.86
CA LEU A 27 5.42 1.61 -12.21
C LEU A 27 4.81 0.23 -11.90
N ASP A 28 5.65 -0.74 -11.50
CA ASP A 28 5.22 -2.12 -11.22
C ASP A 28 5.33 -2.52 -9.75
N LYS A 29 6.18 -1.85 -8.98
CA LYS A 29 6.52 -2.23 -7.60
C LYS A 29 6.04 -1.20 -6.58
N CYS A 30 5.47 -1.66 -5.47
CA CYS A 30 5.02 -0.79 -4.40
C CYS A 30 5.32 -1.40 -3.03
N LEU A 31 5.87 -0.58 -2.12
CA LEU A 31 6.03 -0.90 -0.71
C LEU A 31 4.82 -0.38 0.08
N ILE A 32 4.21 -1.24 0.87
CA ILE A 32 3.14 -0.90 1.80
C ILE A 32 3.75 -0.86 3.19
N LEU A 33 3.84 0.33 3.77
CA LEU A 33 4.50 0.55 5.05
C LEU A 33 3.45 0.76 6.15
N PHE A 34 3.71 0.18 7.32
CA PHE A 34 2.88 0.36 8.52
C PHE A 34 3.62 1.13 9.63
N SER A 35 4.87 1.52 9.39
CA SER A 35 5.68 2.33 10.30
C SER A 35 5.94 3.71 9.70
N LYS A 36 5.50 4.76 10.43
CA LYS A 36 5.80 6.14 10.07
C LYS A 36 7.30 6.43 10.07
N GLU A 37 8.05 5.83 10.98
CA GLU A 37 9.50 6.00 11.07
C GLU A 37 10.20 5.51 9.79
N ILE A 38 9.81 4.34 9.28
CA ILE A 38 10.37 3.80 8.03
C ILE A 38 9.95 4.67 6.84
N HIS A 39 8.70 5.11 6.81
CA HIS A 39 8.19 6.00 5.78
C HIS A 39 8.98 7.32 5.73
N ASP A 40 9.18 7.96 6.86
CA ASP A 40 9.93 9.22 6.96
C ASP A 40 11.42 9.02 6.64
N HIS A 41 11.99 7.87 7.00
CA HIS A 41 13.36 7.50 6.63
C HIS A 41 13.52 7.40 5.11
N LEU A 42 12.59 6.80 4.40
CA LEU A 42 12.63 6.73 2.93
C LEU A 42 12.52 8.13 2.30
N LEU A 43 11.62 8.97 2.81
CA LEU A 43 11.49 10.37 2.37
C LEU A 43 12.77 11.18 2.57
N GLY A 44 13.50 10.95 3.65
CA GLY A 44 14.75 11.64 3.92
C GLY A 44 15.96 11.09 3.15
N ARG A 45 15.88 9.85 2.67
CA ARG A 45 17.00 9.16 2.02
C ARG A 45 17.00 9.25 0.50
N TYR A 46 15.83 9.29 -0.12
CA TYR A 46 15.67 9.27 -1.57
C TYR A 46 15.01 10.55 -2.07
N ASP A 47 15.29 10.89 -3.31
CA ASP A 47 14.56 11.95 -4.01
C ASP A 47 13.18 11.39 -4.40
N CYS A 48 12.17 11.79 -3.64
CA CYS A 48 10.83 11.24 -3.75
C CYS A 48 9.88 12.24 -4.40
N ALA A 49 9.13 11.77 -5.38
CA ALA A 49 8.05 12.53 -5.99
C ALA A 49 6.68 11.94 -5.63
N VAL A 50 5.65 12.78 -5.52
CA VAL A 50 4.28 12.29 -5.36
C VAL A 50 3.76 11.77 -6.70
N VAL A 51 3.40 10.49 -6.75
CA VAL A 51 2.90 9.80 -7.96
C VAL A 51 1.39 9.56 -7.93
N GLY A 52 0.77 9.74 -6.78
CA GLY A 52 -0.67 9.60 -6.59
C GLY A 52 -1.08 9.94 -5.15
N HIS A 53 -2.35 9.77 -4.85
CA HIS A 53 -2.88 10.00 -3.50
C HIS A 53 -4.10 9.14 -3.22
N ILE A 54 -4.28 8.74 -1.99
CA ILE A 54 -5.46 8.03 -1.51
C ILE A 54 -6.33 9.06 -0.79
N GLY A 55 -7.53 9.27 -1.29
CA GLY A 55 -8.51 10.18 -0.69
C GLY A 55 -9.42 9.45 0.29
N ALA A 56 -9.55 9.99 1.50
CA ALA A 56 -10.51 9.53 2.48
C ALA A 56 -11.18 10.73 3.16
N CYS A 57 -12.33 10.51 3.79
CA CYS A 57 -13.06 11.58 4.48
C CYS A 57 -12.27 12.21 5.64
N ASN A 58 -11.27 11.51 6.18
CA ASN A 58 -10.39 11.95 7.24
C ASN A 58 -9.04 12.49 6.76
N GLY A 59 -8.85 12.64 5.46
CA GLY A 59 -7.65 13.23 4.89
C GLY A 59 -7.15 12.55 3.62
N VAL A 60 -5.97 12.97 3.19
CA VAL A 60 -5.31 12.49 1.98
C VAL A 60 -3.97 11.85 2.36
N THR A 61 -3.72 10.64 1.88
CA THR A 61 -2.44 9.96 2.03
C THR A 61 -1.70 10.00 0.69
N PRO A 62 -0.52 10.64 0.62
CA PRO A 62 0.26 10.65 -0.61
C PRO A 62 0.89 9.28 -0.90
N ILE A 63 0.99 8.96 -2.18
CA ILE A 63 1.76 7.85 -2.71
C ILE A 63 3.03 8.46 -3.29
N TYR A 64 4.18 8.08 -2.76
CA TYR A 64 5.48 8.55 -3.23
C TYR A 64 6.12 7.52 -4.16
N GLY A 65 6.92 8.01 -5.09
CA GLY A 65 7.79 7.19 -5.92
C GLY A 65 9.23 7.67 -5.83
N PHE A 66 10.18 6.75 -5.87
CA PHE A 66 11.62 7.02 -5.95
C PHE A 66 12.28 6.05 -6.91
N ASP A 67 13.46 6.43 -7.44
CA ASP A 67 14.26 5.52 -8.26
C ASP A 67 15.11 4.60 -7.38
N LEU A 68 15.10 3.33 -7.70
CA LEU A 68 15.96 2.32 -7.10
C LEU A 68 16.58 1.49 -8.23
N ASP A 69 17.87 1.73 -8.49
CA ASP A 69 18.63 1.02 -9.52
C ASP A 69 18.00 1.10 -10.94
N GLY A 70 17.44 2.28 -11.29
CA GLY A 70 16.82 2.52 -12.59
C GLY A 70 15.37 2.05 -12.70
N GLU A 71 14.76 1.61 -11.61
CA GLU A 71 13.34 1.27 -11.54
C GLU A 71 12.61 2.18 -10.56
N THR A 72 11.46 2.68 -10.95
CA THR A 72 10.62 3.45 -10.03
C THR A 72 9.86 2.53 -9.11
N VAL A 73 10.04 2.72 -7.80
CA VAL A 73 9.33 2.01 -6.73
C VAL A 73 8.42 2.99 -6.00
N ALA A 74 7.14 2.66 -5.89
CA ALA A 74 6.22 3.43 -5.07
C ALA A 74 6.26 3.00 -3.61
N PHE A 75 5.86 3.90 -2.70
CA PHE A 75 5.55 3.55 -1.32
C PHE A 75 4.50 4.48 -0.73
N TYR A 76 3.81 3.99 0.29
CA TYR A 76 2.87 4.78 1.08
C TYR A 76 2.74 4.24 2.49
N LEU A 77 2.28 5.10 3.40
CA LEU A 77 1.95 4.71 4.77
C LEU A 77 0.50 4.21 4.81
N SER A 78 0.34 2.91 5.00
CA SER A 78 -0.99 2.29 5.08
C SER A 78 -1.63 2.52 6.44
N PRO A 79 -2.93 2.79 6.49
CA PRO A 79 -3.70 2.63 7.72
C PRO A 79 -3.64 1.19 8.22
N ILE A 80 -3.81 1.02 9.55
CA ILE A 80 -3.78 -0.30 10.18
C ILE A 80 -5.17 -0.93 10.12
N GLY A 81 -5.22 -2.18 9.69
CA GLY A 81 -6.45 -2.97 9.58
C GLY A 81 -6.60 -3.59 8.19
N SER A 82 -6.94 -4.88 8.13
CA SER A 82 -6.96 -5.66 6.88
C SER A 82 -7.94 -5.10 5.85
N ALA A 83 -9.12 -4.70 6.27
CA ALA A 83 -10.15 -4.18 5.36
C ALA A 83 -9.72 -2.89 4.68
N ILE A 84 -9.19 -1.93 5.45
CA ILE A 84 -8.74 -0.65 4.89
C ILE A 84 -7.43 -0.80 4.12
N ALA A 85 -6.50 -1.63 4.59
CA ALA A 85 -5.24 -1.88 3.89
C ALA A 85 -5.48 -2.55 2.51
N SER A 86 -6.45 -3.46 2.39
CA SER A 86 -6.79 -4.08 1.10
C SER A 86 -7.45 -3.09 0.15
N GLY A 87 -8.37 -2.26 0.64
CA GLY A 87 -8.98 -1.19 -0.15
C GLY A 87 -7.95 -0.20 -0.68
N THR A 88 -7.09 0.32 0.18
CA THR A 88 -6.02 1.25 -0.23
C THR A 88 -5.02 0.61 -1.20
N CYS A 89 -4.69 -0.67 -1.02
CA CYS A 89 -3.84 -1.40 -1.98
C CYS A 89 -4.46 -1.43 -3.38
N TYR A 90 -5.78 -1.63 -3.48
CA TYR A 90 -6.49 -1.61 -4.76
C TYR A 90 -6.51 -0.21 -5.40
N GLU A 91 -6.71 0.86 -4.61
CA GLU A 91 -6.65 2.24 -5.09
C GLU A 91 -5.24 2.61 -5.59
N VAL A 92 -4.20 2.18 -4.88
CA VAL A 92 -2.80 2.37 -5.30
C VAL A 92 -2.51 1.63 -6.60
N HIS A 93 -2.97 0.37 -6.72
CA HIS A 93 -2.88 -0.37 -7.98
C HIS A 93 -3.55 0.38 -9.14
N TRP A 94 -4.72 0.97 -8.91
CA TRP A 94 -5.42 1.76 -9.93
C TRP A 94 -4.62 2.97 -10.38
N GLN A 95 -4.07 3.73 -9.44
CA GLN A 95 -3.40 5.00 -9.72
C GLN A 95 -1.97 4.84 -10.24
N THR A 96 -1.28 3.77 -9.89
CA THR A 96 0.14 3.58 -10.23
C THR A 96 0.38 2.49 -11.27
N GLY A 97 -0.50 1.50 -11.35
CA GLY A 97 -0.33 0.31 -12.15
C GLY A 97 0.48 -0.80 -11.46
N ALA A 98 0.94 -0.58 -10.23
CA ALA A 98 1.73 -1.56 -9.49
C ALA A 98 1.02 -2.92 -9.39
N THR A 99 1.73 -3.99 -9.69
CA THR A 99 1.24 -5.37 -9.61
C THR A 99 2.02 -6.20 -8.60
N LYS A 100 3.17 -5.71 -8.14
CA LYS A 100 4.02 -6.34 -7.13
C LYS A 100 4.03 -5.51 -5.87
N PHE A 101 3.50 -6.07 -4.80
CA PHE A 101 3.38 -5.40 -3.51
C PHE A 101 4.20 -6.11 -2.45
N LEU A 102 4.98 -5.36 -1.68
CA LEU A 102 5.65 -5.84 -0.49
C LEU A 102 5.08 -5.10 0.72
N MET A 103 4.41 -5.81 1.62
CA MET A 103 3.99 -5.29 2.91
C MET A 103 5.15 -5.41 3.90
N PHE A 104 5.55 -4.31 4.50
CA PHE A 104 6.61 -4.27 5.48
C PHE A 104 6.17 -3.59 6.77
N GLY A 105 6.32 -4.29 7.88
CA GLY A 105 5.92 -3.81 9.20
C GLY A 105 6.58 -4.60 10.32
N SER A 106 6.32 -4.20 11.55
CA SER A 106 6.75 -4.93 12.75
C SER A 106 5.64 -5.81 13.28
N CYS A 107 5.98 -6.92 13.89
CA CYS A 107 5.04 -7.79 14.57
C CYS A 107 5.53 -8.14 15.99
N GLY A 108 4.58 -8.45 16.87
CA GLY A 108 4.90 -9.05 18.16
C GLY A 108 5.34 -10.50 17.96
N SER A 109 6.28 -10.95 18.80
CA SER A 109 6.73 -12.33 18.81
C SER A 109 6.35 -13.02 20.11
N LEU A 110 5.79 -14.23 20.01
CA LEU A 110 5.54 -15.11 21.15
C LEU A 110 6.78 -15.93 21.52
N GLU A 111 7.77 -16.05 20.63
CA GLU A 111 9.03 -16.76 20.83
C GLU A 111 10.23 -15.83 20.63
N GLY A 112 10.44 -14.92 21.60
CA GLY A 112 11.42 -13.83 21.49
C GLY A 112 12.84 -14.28 21.18
N GLU A 113 13.35 -15.36 21.79
CA GLU A 113 14.70 -15.85 21.54
C GLU A 113 14.92 -16.33 20.10
N ARG A 114 13.88 -16.90 19.51
CA ARG A 114 13.93 -17.48 18.16
C ARG A 114 13.76 -16.43 17.06
N THR A 115 12.98 -15.39 17.30
CA THR A 115 12.50 -14.47 16.26
C THR A 115 12.98 -13.03 16.41
N ARG A 116 13.50 -12.64 17.57
CA ARG A 116 13.95 -11.27 17.85
C ARG A 116 15.01 -10.82 16.84
N GLY A 117 14.77 -9.67 16.21
CA GLY A 117 15.70 -9.07 15.24
C GLY A 117 15.79 -9.83 13.91
N LYS A 118 14.84 -10.73 13.61
CA LYS A 118 14.79 -11.45 12.33
C LYS A 118 13.67 -10.97 11.44
N TYR A 119 13.85 -11.13 10.14
CA TYR A 119 12.74 -11.01 9.19
C TYR A 119 11.90 -12.27 9.21
N ILE A 120 10.58 -12.08 9.28
CA ILE A 120 9.60 -13.17 9.26
C ILE A 120 8.77 -13.00 8.00
N VAL A 121 8.79 -14.00 7.14
CA VAL A 121 7.93 -14.08 5.96
C VAL A 121 6.82 -15.08 6.26
N PRO A 122 5.56 -14.63 6.42
CA PRO A 122 4.45 -15.54 6.61
C PRO A 122 4.20 -16.34 5.32
N THR A 123 3.93 -17.61 5.46
CA THR A 123 3.61 -18.56 4.35
C THR A 123 2.18 -19.00 4.44
#